data_ecb1304a7e978faceaf4d2b69267464d
#
_entry.id   ecb1304a7e978faceaf4d2b69267464d
#
_cell.length_a   1.000
_cell.length_b   1.000
_cell.length_c   1.000
_cell.angle_alpha   90.00
_cell.angle_beta   90.00
_cell.angle_gamma   90.00
#
_symmetry.space_group_name_H-M   'P 1'
#
loop_
_entity.id
_entity.type
_entity.pdbx_description
1 polymer ?
#
loop_
_entity_poly.entity_id
_entity_poly.type
_entity_poly.pdbx_seq_one_letter_code
_entity_poly.pdbx_strand_id
1 'polypeptide(L)'
;MDLVNQYEDSSSRSLKASSLRDSPRLSQSQFHSLISRPYDRNDEDSPANSYLLFTTEGRLQQATLDLLSGSDIQFRRETRLDIALVKNLPIALIFLPAADIPTFVGEGRVDLGITGRDQVAEHDAQLPEGEVSGVEEIMDLGFGGCKLQVQVPQKGDIVEAKQLIGKNVVTSFTALTQAFFSRLEGVEFGQKLSTKIKYVGGSVEAACALGVADGIVDLVESGETMKAAGLKAIDTVVESTAVLVKSRSTRNSLVDLITSRISGVITAQRYVLCQYNIPRSGLSVASQITPGKRAPTITALEEEGWVAVSSMVEKKKIATVMDELLKVGASDILVLNIANSRTG
;
A
#
# COMPACT_ATOMS: atom_id res chain seq x y z
N MET A 1 23.11 64.39 14.19
CA MET A 1 24.55 64.31 14.19
C MET A 1 24.88 62.92 14.69
N ASP A 2 24.97 62.06 13.77
CA ASP A 2 26.02 61.11 13.44
C ASP A 2 26.43 60.13 14.53
N LEU A 3 25.94 58.95 14.44
CA LEU A 3 26.60 57.69 14.78
C LEU A 3 25.98 56.54 13.95
N VAL A 4 26.30 56.62 12.66
CA VAL A 4 26.23 55.48 11.74
C VAL A 4 27.68 55.12 11.43
N ASN A 5 27.96 53.83 11.32
CA ASN A 5 29.20 53.18 10.92
C ASN A 5 30.22 52.89 12.04
N GLN A 6 30.11 51.61 12.47
CA GLN A 6 31.28 50.72 12.66
C GLN A 6 30.77 49.35 13.15
N TYR A 7 30.53 48.43 12.22
CA TYR A 7 30.68 46.98 12.42
C TYR A 7 30.74 46.36 11.03
N GLU A 8 31.85 46.52 10.38
CA GLU A 8 32.30 45.59 9.37
C GLU A 8 33.44 44.77 9.97
N ASP A 9 33.39 43.51 9.57
CA ASP A 9 34.50 42.55 9.50
C ASP A 9 34.82 41.73 10.76
N SER A 10 34.29 40.52 10.76
CA SER A 10 35.07 39.34 11.19
C SER A 10 34.48 38.04 10.64
N SER A 11 35.20 37.53 9.62
CA SER A 11 35.40 36.11 9.31
C SER A 11 34.19 35.26 8.94
N SER A 12 33.74 35.40 7.71
CA SER A 12 33.13 34.33 6.92
C SER A 12 34.11 33.14 6.74
N ARG A 13 34.05 32.15 7.59
CA ARG A 13 34.57 30.83 7.26
C ARG A 13 33.57 30.09 6.35
N SER A 14 33.76 30.30 5.09
CA SER A 14 33.22 29.46 3.99
C SER A 14 33.62 28.01 4.23
N LEU A 15 32.73 27.21 4.81
CA LEU A 15 32.80 25.77 4.71
C LEU A 15 32.46 25.40 3.27
N LYS A 16 33.47 24.98 2.53
CA LYS A 16 33.38 24.52 1.15
C LYS A 16 32.34 23.40 1.04
N ALA A 17 31.19 23.71 0.47
CA ALA A 17 30.22 22.78 -0.05
C ALA A 17 30.76 22.17 -1.36
N SER A 18 31.79 21.33 -1.27
CA SER A 18 32.44 20.68 -2.41
C SER A 18 32.67 19.21 -2.18
N SER A 19 31.60 18.42 -1.89
CA SER A 19 31.68 16.96 -1.96
C SER A 19 30.34 16.23 -2.23
N LEU A 20 29.29 16.93 -2.64
CA LEU A 20 27.99 16.32 -2.97
C LEU A 20 27.60 16.49 -4.45
N ARG A 21 28.56 16.74 -5.35
CA ARG A 21 28.24 16.99 -6.77
C ARG A 21 28.62 15.88 -7.74
N ASP A 22 29.19 14.77 -7.32
CA ASP A 22 29.67 13.71 -8.21
C ASP A 22 28.98 12.37 -7.95
N SER A 23 27.64 12.33 -8.04
CA SER A 23 26.96 11.10 -8.44
C SER A 23 26.76 11.17 -9.95
N PRO A 24 27.17 10.19 -10.75
CA PRO A 24 27.05 10.25 -12.20
C PRO A 24 25.56 10.32 -12.56
N ARG A 25 25.16 11.47 -13.12
CA ARG A 25 23.84 11.63 -13.72
C ARG A 25 23.81 10.72 -14.95
N LEU A 26 22.98 9.69 -14.91
CA LEU A 26 22.68 8.92 -16.10
C LEU A 26 22.10 9.87 -17.16
N SER A 27 22.75 9.92 -18.33
CA SER A 27 22.22 10.68 -19.46
C SER A 27 20.95 10.00 -19.99
N GLN A 28 20.11 10.74 -20.71
CA GLN A 28 18.91 10.17 -21.36
C GLN A 28 19.26 8.97 -22.26
N SER A 29 20.43 8.97 -22.88
CA SER A 29 20.93 7.86 -23.70
C SER A 29 21.34 6.64 -22.89
N GLN A 30 21.92 6.82 -21.71
CA GLN A 30 22.23 5.74 -20.76
C GLN A 30 20.96 5.16 -20.18
N PHE A 31 19.96 6.01 -19.92
CA PHE A 31 18.62 5.63 -19.48
C PHE A 31 17.89 4.78 -20.55
N HIS A 32 17.88 5.23 -21.81
CA HIS A 32 17.30 4.46 -22.92
C HIS A 32 18.03 3.14 -23.14
N SER A 33 19.34 3.11 -22.96
CA SER A 33 20.16 1.89 -23.02
C SER A 33 19.86 0.90 -21.88
N LEU A 34 19.50 1.39 -20.69
CA LEU A 34 19.08 0.57 -19.55
C LEU A 34 17.69 -0.06 -19.74
N ILE A 35 16.77 0.68 -20.37
CA ILE A 35 15.39 0.18 -20.64
C ILE A 35 15.35 -0.69 -21.89
N SER A 36 16.18 -0.42 -22.89
CA SER A 36 16.21 -1.11 -24.19
C SER A 36 17.11 -2.34 -24.25
N ARG A 37 17.94 -2.60 -23.24
CA ARG A 37 18.63 -3.88 -23.13
C ARG A 37 17.62 -4.95 -22.76
N PRO A 38 17.61 -6.09 -23.49
CA PRO A 38 16.93 -7.27 -22.97
C PRO A 38 17.49 -7.51 -21.56
N TYR A 39 16.61 -7.56 -20.57
CA TYR A 39 16.98 -7.86 -19.19
C TYR A 39 17.69 -9.23 -19.18
N ASP A 40 19.03 -9.21 -19.09
CA ASP A 40 19.81 -10.41 -18.88
C ASP A 40 19.98 -10.60 -17.36
N ARG A 41 19.26 -11.60 -16.83
CA ARG A 41 19.30 -11.97 -15.40
C ARG A 41 20.69 -12.42 -14.93
N ASN A 42 21.61 -12.66 -15.84
CA ASN A 42 22.97 -13.13 -15.56
C ASN A 42 24.02 -12.01 -15.62
N ASP A 43 23.61 -10.78 -15.91
CA ASP A 43 24.52 -9.63 -15.94
C ASP A 43 24.71 -9.10 -14.50
N GLU A 44 25.70 -9.65 -13.80
CA GLU A 44 26.11 -9.23 -12.44
C GLU A 44 26.62 -7.78 -12.39
N ASP A 45 26.96 -7.18 -13.53
CA ASP A 45 27.45 -5.80 -13.66
C ASP A 45 26.32 -4.78 -13.92
N SER A 46 25.06 -5.21 -13.95
CA SER A 46 23.93 -4.29 -14.07
C SER A 46 23.81 -3.39 -12.84
N PRO A 47 23.69 -2.06 -12.98
CA PRO A 47 23.68 -1.11 -11.85
C PRO A 47 22.43 -1.23 -10.96
N ALA A 48 21.45 -2.05 -11.33
CA ALA A 48 20.28 -2.35 -10.51
C ALA A 48 19.80 -3.78 -10.81
N ASN A 49 19.97 -4.69 -9.84
CA ASN A 49 19.59 -6.09 -9.97
C ASN A 49 18.10 -6.35 -9.64
N SER A 50 17.36 -5.35 -9.25
CA SER A 50 15.92 -5.45 -8.89
C SER A 50 15.17 -4.18 -9.22
N TYR A 51 13.94 -4.32 -9.71
CA TYR A 51 13.03 -3.23 -9.96
C TYR A 51 11.82 -3.32 -9.04
N LEU A 52 11.52 -2.24 -8.33
CA LEU A 52 10.29 -2.10 -7.55
C LEU A 52 9.38 -1.08 -8.20
N LEU A 53 8.11 -1.43 -8.30
CA LEU A 53 7.08 -0.59 -8.90
C LEU A 53 6.18 0.04 -7.83
N PHE A 54 5.91 1.34 -7.99
CA PHE A 54 5.00 2.06 -7.12
C PHE A 54 4.04 2.91 -7.93
N THR A 55 2.88 3.23 -7.33
CA THR A 55 1.93 4.15 -7.95
C THR A 55 2.49 5.55 -8.00
N THR A 56 2.38 6.22 -9.14
CA THR A 56 2.84 7.61 -9.32
C THR A 56 1.81 8.61 -8.82
N GLU A 57 0.53 8.25 -8.82
CA GLU A 57 -0.59 9.13 -8.51
C GLU A 57 -1.70 8.39 -7.78
N GLY A 58 -2.51 9.12 -7.01
CA GLY A 58 -3.69 8.60 -6.35
C GLY A 58 -3.51 8.16 -4.91
N ARG A 59 -4.51 7.48 -4.41
CA ARG A 59 -4.73 7.16 -2.99
C ARG A 59 -3.63 6.36 -2.30
N LEU A 60 -2.87 5.56 -3.02
CA LEU A 60 -1.84 4.69 -2.43
C LEU A 60 -0.47 5.35 -2.35
N GLN A 61 -0.22 6.47 -3.04
CA GLN A 61 1.11 7.04 -3.22
C GLN A 61 1.76 7.44 -1.89
N GLN A 62 1.12 8.28 -1.09
CA GLN A 62 1.73 8.80 0.14
C GLN A 62 2.01 7.68 1.14
N ALA A 63 1.05 6.79 1.38
CA ALA A 63 1.22 5.67 2.29
C ALA A 63 2.33 4.71 1.82
N THR A 64 2.50 4.53 0.50
CA THR A 64 3.59 3.75 -0.08
C THR A 64 4.95 4.42 0.16
N LEU A 65 5.05 5.74 -0.04
CA LEU A 65 6.29 6.49 0.22
C LEU A 65 6.69 6.43 1.70
N ASP A 66 5.72 6.55 2.60
CA ASP A 66 5.93 6.44 4.05
C ASP A 66 6.39 5.03 4.44
N LEU A 67 5.81 4.00 3.82
CA LEU A 67 6.21 2.60 4.01
C LEU A 67 7.65 2.35 3.56
N LEU A 68 8.05 2.89 2.42
CA LEU A 68 9.42 2.78 1.91
C LEU A 68 10.42 3.49 2.81
N SER A 69 10.09 4.70 3.24
CA SER A 69 10.90 5.48 4.18
C SER A 69 11.11 4.71 5.49
N GLY A 70 10.02 4.15 6.05
CA GLY A 70 10.09 3.30 7.25
C GLY A 70 10.88 2.01 7.05
N SER A 71 10.98 1.53 5.81
CA SER A 71 11.75 0.33 5.42
C SER A 71 13.23 0.62 5.12
N ASP A 72 13.69 1.85 5.38
CA ASP A 72 15.05 2.31 5.05
C ASP A 72 15.39 2.10 3.56
N ILE A 73 14.43 2.42 2.69
CA ILE A 73 14.65 2.48 1.23
C ILE A 73 14.83 3.95 0.86
N GLN A 74 16.10 4.37 0.73
CA GLN A 74 16.47 5.77 0.58
C GLN A 74 16.63 6.13 -0.90
N PHE A 75 15.74 6.98 -1.41
CA PHE A 75 15.77 7.43 -2.79
C PHE A 75 15.50 8.94 -2.91
N ARG A 76 15.80 9.49 -4.07
CA ARG A 76 15.39 10.84 -4.45
C ARG A 76 14.68 10.76 -5.79
N ARG A 77 13.41 11.13 -5.80
CA ARG A 77 12.66 11.30 -7.04
C ARG A 77 12.88 12.71 -7.57
N GLU A 78 13.32 12.83 -8.81
CA GLU A 78 13.31 14.10 -9.53
C GLU A 78 11.92 14.30 -10.17
N THR A 79 11.38 15.52 -10.04
CA THR A 79 10.12 15.91 -10.68
C THR A 79 10.24 15.71 -12.19
N ARG A 80 9.47 14.80 -12.76
CA ARG A 80 9.40 14.36 -14.17
C ARG A 80 10.11 13.05 -14.51
N LEU A 81 10.69 12.34 -13.55
CA LEU A 81 11.22 11.01 -13.80
C LEU A 81 10.35 9.97 -13.11
N ASP A 82 9.96 8.97 -13.88
CA ASP A 82 9.20 7.81 -13.37
C ASP A 82 10.13 6.73 -12.81
N ILE A 83 11.44 7.00 -12.72
CA ILE A 83 12.43 6.10 -12.13
C ILE A 83 13.30 6.86 -11.14
N ALA A 84 13.58 6.21 -9.99
CA ALA A 84 14.50 6.69 -8.99
C ALA A 84 15.44 5.55 -8.55
N LEU A 85 16.75 5.82 -8.56
CA LEU A 85 17.73 4.89 -8.00
C LEU A 85 17.72 4.99 -6.47
N VAL A 86 17.73 3.84 -5.81
CA VAL A 86 17.88 3.75 -4.37
C VAL A 86 19.35 3.91 -4.00
N LYS A 87 19.62 4.73 -2.95
CA LYS A 87 20.99 5.11 -2.59
C LYS A 87 21.74 4.03 -1.81
N ASN A 88 21.00 3.26 -1.02
CA ASN A 88 21.55 2.31 -0.05
C ASN A 88 21.29 0.85 -0.40
N LEU A 89 20.70 0.58 -1.55
CA LEU A 89 20.47 -0.76 -2.08
C LEU A 89 20.64 -0.73 -3.61
N PRO A 90 21.11 -1.81 -4.24
CA PRO A 90 21.25 -1.90 -5.70
C PRO A 90 19.90 -2.18 -6.37
N ILE A 91 18.94 -1.28 -6.20
CA ILE A 91 17.59 -1.38 -6.74
C ILE A 91 17.14 -0.06 -7.35
N ALA A 92 16.21 -0.14 -8.30
CA ALA A 92 15.53 1.01 -8.88
C ALA A 92 14.04 0.97 -8.54
N LEU A 93 13.46 2.13 -8.28
CA LEU A 93 12.03 2.33 -8.11
C LEU A 93 11.45 2.86 -9.42
N ILE A 94 10.37 2.26 -9.89
CA ILE A 94 9.64 2.72 -11.06
C ILE A 94 8.23 3.14 -10.61
N PHE A 95 7.83 4.34 -10.98
CA PHE A 95 6.53 4.91 -10.63
C PHE A 95 5.58 4.77 -11.82
N LEU A 96 4.53 3.96 -11.65
CA LEU A 96 3.54 3.67 -12.68
C LEU A 96 2.12 3.83 -12.14
N PRO A 97 1.12 4.00 -13.02
CA PRO A 97 -0.28 3.84 -12.65
C PRO A 97 -0.53 2.48 -12.01
N ALA A 98 -1.38 2.43 -10.99
CA ALA A 98 -1.65 1.21 -10.23
C ALA A 98 -2.12 0.03 -11.10
N ALA A 99 -2.86 0.34 -12.19
CA ALA A 99 -3.38 -0.65 -13.13
C ALA A 99 -2.30 -1.36 -13.96
N ASP A 100 -1.15 -0.70 -14.19
CA ASP A 100 -0.09 -1.25 -15.03
C ASP A 100 0.84 -2.18 -14.24
N ILE A 101 0.89 -2.02 -12.91
CA ILE A 101 1.81 -2.75 -12.02
C ILE A 101 1.66 -4.27 -12.14
N PRO A 102 0.43 -4.87 -12.10
CA PRO A 102 0.29 -6.31 -12.22
C PRO A 102 0.85 -6.88 -13.53
N THR A 103 0.72 -6.15 -14.63
CA THR A 103 1.27 -6.55 -15.93
C THR A 103 2.79 -6.65 -15.89
N PHE A 104 3.49 -5.61 -15.43
CA PHE A 104 4.96 -5.62 -15.38
C PHE A 104 5.52 -6.65 -14.41
N VAL A 105 4.85 -6.84 -13.27
CA VAL A 105 5.22 -7.88 -12.30
C VAL A 105 4.94 -9.27 -12.87
N GLY A 106 3.78 -9.47 -13.49
CA GLY A 106 3.36 -10.75 -14.10
C GLY A 106 4.27 -11.20 -15.22
N GLU A 107 4.70 -10.28 -16.09
CA GLU A 107 5.68 -10.53 -17.15
C GLU A 107 7.12 -10.76 -16.63
N GLY A 108 7.36 -10.59 -15.35
CA GLY A 108 8.70 -10.74 -14.74
C GLY A 108 9.67 -9.62 -15.10
N ARG A 109 9.17 -8.47 -15.57
CA ARG A 109 9.99 -7.28 -15.85
C ARG A 109 10.40 -6.57 -14.56
N VAL A 110 9.65 -6.82 -13.50
CA VAL A 110 9.84 -6.23 -12.18
C VAL A 110 9.63 -7.27 -11.11
N ASP A 111 10.46 -7.24 -10.07
CA ASP A 111 10.47 -8.26 -9.04
C ASP A 111 9.35 -8.07 -8.01
N LEU A 112 9.10 -6.82 -7.57
CA LEU A 112 8.12 -6.47 -6.55
C LEU A 112 7.25 -5.30 -7.00
N GLY A 113 5.99 -5.27 -6.57
CA GLY A 113 5.07 -4.17 -6.82
C GLY A 113 4.19 -3.86 -5.62
N ILE A 114 3.78 -2.60 -5.47
CA ILE A 114 2.75 -2.19 -4.52
C ILE A 114 1.58 -1.61 -5.33
N THR A 115 0.42 -2.26 -5.22
CA THR A 115 -0.78 -1.86 -5.95
C THR A 115 -2.04 -2.21 -5.15
N GLY A 116 -3.23 -1.93 -5.70
CA GLY A 116 -4.49 -2.39 -5.12
C GLY A 116 -4.75 -3.87 -5.46
N ARG A 117 -5.33 -4.62 -4.52
CA ARG A 117 -5.79 -5.99 -4.77
C ARG A 117 -6.85 -6.04 -5.88
N ASP A 118 -7.64 -4.97 -6.02
CA ASP A 118 -8.57 -4.75 -7.13
C ASP A 118 -7.86 -4.77 -8.50
N GLN A 119 -6.69 -4.15 -8.61
CA GLN A 119 -5.91 -4.12 -9.84
C GLN A 119 -5.31 -5.49 -10.19
N VAL A 120 -4.85 -6.23 -9.17
CA VAL A 120 -4.39 -7.61 -9.36
C VAL A 120 -5.55 -8.49 -9.82
N ALA A 121 -6.71 -8.37 -9.18
CA ALA A 121 -7.89 -9.14 -9.54
C ALA A 121 -8.41 -8.81 -10.95
N GLU A 122 -8.38 -7.53 -11.35
CA GLU A 122 -8.75 -7.11 -12.71
C GLU A 122 -7.79 -7.69 -13.76
N HIS A 123 -6.46 -7.64 -13.46
CA HIS A 123 -5.44 -8.25 -14.33
C HIS A 123 -5.64 -9.76 -14.47
N ASP A 124 -5.81 -10.47 -13.35
CA ASP A 124 -5.97 -11.92 -13.35
C ASP A 124 -7.26 -12.36 -14.07
N ALA A 125 -8.33 -11.59 -13.94
CA ALA A 125 -9.59 -11.84 -14.64
C ALA A 125 -9.51 -11.64 -16.17
N GLN A 126 -8.48 -10.97 -16.68
CA GLN A 126 -8.23 -10.77 -18.11
C GLN A 126 -7.39 -11.92 -18.73
N LEU A 127 -6.78 -12.76 -17.91
CA LEU A 127 -5.97 -13.86 -18.40
C LEU A 127 -6.84 -14.89 -19.13
N PRO A 128 -6.30 -15.53 -20.19
CA PRO A 128 -6.95 -16.65 -20.84
C PRO A 128 -7.27 -17.79 -19.86
N GLU A 129 -8.35 -18.53 -20.14
CA GLU A 129 -8.74 -19.65 -19.30
C GLU A 129 -7.61 -20.71 -19.22
N GLY A 130 -7.24 -21.06 -17.98
CA GLY A 130 -6.16 -22.00 -17.70
C GLY A 130 -4.76 -21.37 -17.59
N GLU A 131 -4.58 -20.10 -17.89
CA GLU A 131 -3.34 -19.38 -17.60
C GLU A 131 -3.22 -19.03 -16.12
N VAL A 132 -2.02 -19.23 -15.57
CA VAL A 132 -1.70 -18.90 -14.18
C VAL A 132 -1.11 -17.49 -14.17
N SER A 133 -1.63 -16.64 -13.31
CA SER A 133 -1.07 -15.30 -13.08
C SER A 133 0.43 -15.37 -12.76
N GLY A 134 1.21 -14.54 -13.45
CA GLY A 134 2.63 -14.33 -13.13
C GLY A 134 2.83 -13.53 -11.84
N VAL A 135 1.74 -13.00 -11.27
CA VAL A 135 1.73 -12.22 -10.03
C VAL A 135 1.45 -13.13 -8.84
N GLU A 136 2.15 -12.90 -7.73
CA GLU A 136 1.89 -13.53 -6.44
C GLU A 136 1.72 -12.46 -5.37
N GLU A 137 0.56 -12.42 -4.71
CA GLU A 137 0.35 -11.58 -3.54
C GLU A 137 1.16 -12.13 -2.36
N ILE A 138 2.03 -11.27 -1.78
CA ILE A 138 2.86 -11.64 -0.63
C ILE A 138 2.20 -11.21 0.67
N MET A 139 1.61 -9.99 0.68
CA MET A 139 1.20 -9.38 1.95
C MET A 139 0.18 -8.27 1.71
N ASP A 140 -0.81 -8.20 2.60
CA ASP A 140 -1.69 -7.05 2.78
C ASP A 140 -0.94 -5.95 3.55
N LEU A 141 -0.95 -4.73 3.02
CA LEU A 141 -0.22 -3.61 3.59
C LEU A 141 -1.03 -2.83 4.64
N GLY A 142 -2.32 -3.14 4.80
CA GLY A 142 -3.17 -2.58 5.85
C GLY A 142 -3.62 -1.14 5.63
N PHE A 143 -3.43 -0.58 4.44
CA PHE A 143 -3.90 0.75 4.06
C PHE A 143 -4.58 0.73 2.68
N GLY A 144 -5.14 1.86 2.25
CA GLY A 144 -5.78 2.01 0.94
C GLY A 144 -7.04 1.15 0.79
N GLY A 145 -7.76 0.89 1.89
CA GLY A 145 -9.01 0.14 1.86
C GLY A 145 -10.06 0.82 1.00
N CYS A 146 -10.69 0.08 0.08
CA CYS A 146 -11.75 0.57 -0.78
C CYS A 146 -12.68 -0.57 -1.21
N LYS A 147 -13.79 -0.22 -1.84
CA LYS A 147 -14.73 -1.15 -2.44
C LYS A 147 -14.98 -0.80 -3.89
N LEU A 148 -14.91 -1.76 -4.78
CA LEU A 148 -15.41 -1.61 -6.14
C LEU A 148 -16.91 -1.82 -6.09
N GLN A 149 -17.68 -0.77 -6.37
CA GLN A 149 -19.13 -0.77 -6.18
C GLN A 149 -19.90 -0.40 -7.44
N VAL A 150 -21.05 -1.05 -7.59
CA VAL A 150 -22.06 -0.65 -8.57
C VAL A 150 -22.75 0.60 -8.04
N GLN A 151 -22.72 1.68 -8.81
CA GLN A 151 -23.25 2.99 -8.43
C GLN A 151 -24.26 3.47 -9.48
N VAL A 152 -25.30 4.13 -9.04
CA VAL A 152 -26.37 4.68 -9.88
C VAL A 152 -26.75 6.08 -9.42
N PRO A 153 -27.40 6.90 -10.27
CA PRO A 153 -27.90 8.20 -9.86
C PRO A 153 -28.81 8.11 -8.61
N GLN A 154 -28.55 8.97 -7.62
CA GLN A 154 -29.26 8.95 -6.33
C GLN A 154 -30.77 9.18 -6.50
N LYS A 155 -31.17 10.00 -7.47
CA LYS A 155 -32.56 10.36 -7.79
C LYS A 155 -33.23 9.39 -8.78
N GLY A 156 -32.53 8.33 -9.24
CA GLY A 156 -33.06 7.36 -10.18
C GLY A 156 -33.85 6.22 -9.50
N ASP A 157 -34.63 5.48 -10.29
CA ASP A 157 -35.47 4.36 -9.86
C ASP A 157 -34.69 3.05 -9.71
N ILE A 158 -33.40 3.01 -10.09
CA ILE A 158 -32.55 1.84 -9.97
C ILE A 158 -32.08 1.71 -8.53
N VAL A 159 -32.43 0.59 -7.89
CA VAL A 159 -32.08 0.28 -6.49
C VAL A 159 -31.35 -1.04 -6.33
N GLU A 160 -31.33 -1.88 -7.38
CA GLU A 160 -30.69 -3.18 -7.40
C GLU A 160 -29.84 -3.35 -8.67
N ALA A 161 -28.69 -4.03 -8.57
CA ALA A 161 -27.79 -4.24 -9.71
C ALA A 161 -28.46 -5.01 -10.87
N LYS A 162 -29.42 -5.90 -10.57
CA LYS A 162 -30.19 -6.63 -11.59
C LYS A 162 -30.97 -5.71 -12.56
N GLN A 163 -31.36 -4.52 -12.10
CA GLN A 163 -32.09 -3.56 -12.94
C GLN A 163 -31.18 -2.89 -13.99
N LEU A 164 -29.85 -3.10 -13.89
CA LEU A 164 -28.88 -2.67 -14.90
C LEU A 164 -28.70 -3.69 -16.06
N ILE A 165 -29.29 -4.88 -15.97
CA ILE A 165 -29.26 -5.85 -17.05
C ILE A 165 -29.87 -5.24 -18.32
N GLY A 166 -29.15 -5.32 -19.41
CA GLY A 166 -29.51 -4.70 -20.70
C GLY A 166 -29.22 -3.21 -20.86
N LYS A 167 -28.76 -2.54 -19.80
CA LYS A 167 -28.42 -1.10 -19.75
C LYS A 167 -26.93 -0.84 -20.02
N ASN A 168 -26.55 0.45 -20.04
CA ASN A 168 -25.17 0.86 -20.20
C ASN A 168 -24.49 1.05 -18.85
N VAL A 169 -23.38 0.33 -18.63
CA VAL A 169 -22.54 0.43 -17.44
C VAL A 169 -21.14 0.88 -17.87
N VAL A 170 -20.60 1.89 -17.21
CA VAL A 170 -19.26 2.42 -17.48
C VAL A 170 -18.33 2.09 -16.32
N THR A 171 -17.08 1.73 -16.63
CA THR A 171 -16.09 1.33 -15.63
C THR A 171 -14.67 1.41 -16.16
N SER A 172 -13.69 1.49 -15.27
CA SER A 172 -12.28 1.20 -15.56
C SER A 172 -11.87 -0.26 -15.22
N PHE A 173 -12.78 -1.06 -14.62
CA PHE A 173 -12.59 -2.45 -14.23
C PHE A 173 -13.49 -3.38 -15.05
N THR A 174 -13.14 -3.55 -16.32
CA THR A 174 -14.02 -4.24 -17.29
C THR A 174 -14.17 -5.73 -17.01
N ALA A 175 -13.09 -6.42 -16.63
CA ALA A 175 -13.14 -7.86 -16.40
C ALA A 175 -13.89 -8.21 -15.10
N LEU A 176 -13.63 -7.50 -14.01
CA LEU A 176 -14.38 -7.70 -12.76
C LEU A 176 -15.85 -7.34 -12.92
N THR A 177 -16.16 -6.27 -13.68
CA THR A 177 -17.53 -5.87 -13.98
C THR A 177 -18.21 -6.93 -14.85
N GLN A 178 -17.53 -7.47 -15.88
CA GLN A 178 -18.05 -8.53 -16.70
C GLN A 178 -18.33 -9.80 -15.88
N ALA A 179 -17.40 -10.20 -15.01
CA ALA A 179 -17.58 -11.36 -14.13
C ALA A 179 -18.78 -11.17 -13.16
N PHE A 180 -18.97 -9.95 -12.67
CA PHE A 180 -20.11 -9.62 -11.79
C PHE A 180 -21.43 -9.73 -12.55
N PHE A 181 -21.57 -9.10 -13.72
CA PHE A 181 -22.80 -9.15 -14.51
C PHE A 181 -23.06 -10.52 -15.14
N SER A 182 -22.02 -11.31 -15.49
CA SER A 182 -22.18 -12.69 -15.93
C SER A 182 -22.91 -13.53 -14.88
N ARG A 183 -22.52 -13.39 -13.61
CA ARG A 183 -23.21 -14.08 -12.50
C ARG A 183 -24.66 -13.62 -12.32
N LEU A 184 -24.93 -12.31 -12.49
CA LEU A 184 -26.29 -11.77 -12.39
C LEU A 184 -27.19 -12.21 -13.53
N GLU A 185 -26.67 -12.33 -14.75
CA GLU A 185 -27.37 -12.76 -15.95
C GLU A 185 -27.45 -14.31 -16.07
N GLY A 186 -26.68 -15.05 -15.25
CA GLY A 186 -26.63 -16.52 -15.27
C GLY A 186 -25.94 -17.07 -16.50
N VAL A 187 -24.94 -16.34 -17.05
CA VAL A 187 -24.13 -16.76 -18.20
C VAL A 187 -22.68 -17.00 -17.78
N GLU A 188 -21.96 -17.83 -18.53
CA GLU A 188 -20.54 -18.07 -18.28
C GLU A 188 -19.69 -16.82 -18.58
N PHE A 189 -18.57 -16.66 -17.84
CA PHE A 189 -17.62 -15.58 -18.09
C PHE A 189 -17.08 -15.66 -19.52
N GLY A 190 -17.02 -14.52 -20.21
CA GLY A 190 -16.61 -14.43 -21.62
C GLY A 190 -17.75 -14.58 -22.62
N GLN A 191 -18.94 -15.03 -22.22
CA GLN A 191 -20.14 -15.00 -23.08
C GLN A 191 -20.68 -13.59 -23.22
N LYS A 192 -21.47 -13.38 -24.26
CA LYS A 192 -22.07 -12.08 -24.56
C LYS A 192 -23.14 -11.74 -23.52
N LEU A 193 -22.91 -10.65 -22.80
CA LEU A 193 -23.87 -10.08 -21.86
C LEU A 193 -24.96 -9.28 -22.57
N SER A 194 -26.12 -9.21 -21.95
CA SER A 194 -27.18 -8.23 -22.27
C SER A 194 -26.75 -6.82 -21.82
N THR A 195 -26.09 -6.71 -20.66
CA THR A 195 -25.52 -5.48 -20.12
C THR A 195 -24.37 -4.97 -21.00
N LYS A 196 -24.41 -3.69 -21.33
CA LYS A 196 -23.41 -3.05 -22.20
C LYS A 196 -22.32 -2.39 -21.36
N ILE A 197 -21.21 -3.09 -21.16
CA ILE A 197 -20.07 -2.59 -20.39
C ILE A 197 -19.16 -1.78 -21.31
N LYS A 198 -18.81 -0.55 -20.89
CA LYS A 198 -17.92 0.36 -21.63
C LYS A 198 -16.75 0.75 -20.75
N TYR A 199 -15.54 0.67 -21.31
CA TYR A 199 -14.32 1.13 -20.64
C TYR A 199 -14.18 2.66 -20.71
N VAL A 200 -13.78 3.26 -19.58
CA VAL A 200 -13.32 4.65 -19.45
C VAL A 200 -12.11 4.67 -18.51
N GLY A 201 -11.01 5.27 -18.94
CA GLY A 201 -9.74 5.28 -18.19
C GLY A 201 -9.64 6.29 -17.06
N GLY A 202 -10.74 7.01 -16.70
CA GLY A 202 -10.79 7.98 -15.60
C GLY A 202 -12.10 8.76 -15.63
N SER A 203 -12.39 9.49 -14.53
CA SER A 203 -13.63 10.26 -14.34
C SER A 203 -14.90 9.45 -14.65
N VAL A 204 -14.91 8.21 -14.19
CA VAL A 204 -16.00 7.24 -14.45
C VAL A 204 -17.34 7.78 -13.91
N GLU A 205 -17.30 8.49 -12.78
CA GLU A 205 -18.45 9.13 -12.14
C GLU A 205 -19.17 10.15 -13.04
N ALA A 206 -18.46 10.77 -13.97
CA ALA A 206 -19.04 11.73 -14.90
C ALA A 206 -19.97 11.07 -15.93
N ALA A 207 -19.83 9.78 -16.20
CA ALA A 207 -20.59 9.10 -17.25
C ALA A 207 -22.10 9.12 -17.01
N CYS A 208 -22.55 9.00 -15.76
CA CYS A 208 -23.97 9.11 -15.40
C CYS A 208 -24.49 10.55 -15.56
N ALA A 209 -23.70 11.54 -15.13
CA ALA A 209 -24.10 12.95 -15.23
C ALA A 209 -24.22 13.42 -16.69
N LEU A 210 -23.40 12.84 -17.58
CA LEU A 210 -23.41 13.11 -19.02
C LEU A 210 -24.47 12.28 -19.78
N GLY A 211 -25.23 11.41 -19.10
CA GLY A 211 -26.24 10.54 -19.72
C GLY A 211 -25.66 9.44 -20.62
N VAL A 212 -24.36 9.12 -20.46
CA VAL A 212 -23.68 8.08 -21.24
C VAL A 212 -23.89 6.70 -20.62
N ALA A 213 -24.14 6.64 -19.32
CA ALA A 213 -24.36 5.42 -18.54
C ALA A 213 -25.61 5.50 -17.67
N ASP A 214 -26.28 4.35 -17.51
CA ASP A 214 -27.37 4.15 -16.56
C ASP A 214 -26.81 3.84 -15.14
N GLY A 215 -25.60 3.30 -15.07
CA GLY A 215 -24.84 3.02 -13.86
C GLY A 215 -23.35 2.93 -14.14
N ILE A 216 -22.56 2.94 -13.10
CA ILE A 216 -21.10 2.78 -13.17
C ILE A 216 -20.63 1.71 -12.18
N VAL A 217 -19.45 1.17 -12.46
CA VAL A 217 -18.70 0.37 -11.47
C VAL A 217 -17.38 1.06 -11.22
N ASP A 218 -17.20 1.55 -9.99
CA ASP A 218 -16.04 2.36 -9.63
C ASP A 218 -15.66 2.20 -8.16
N LEU A 219 -14.40 2.58 -7.84
CA LEU A 219 -13.83 2.48 -6.49
C LEU A 219 -14.45 3.52 -5.56
N VAL A 220 -14.80 3.07 -4.36
CA VAL A 220 -15.29 3.90 -3.27
C VAL A 220 -14.41 3.69 -2.05
N GLU A 221 -13.79 4.76 -1.57
CA GLU A 221 -13.00 4.80 -0.34
C GLU A 221 -13.84 5.41 0.79
N SER A 222 -14.06 6.73 0.79
CA SER A 222 -14.92 7.43 1.76
C SER A 222 -16.36 7.61 1.29
N GLY A 223 -16.60 7.49 -0.01
CA GLY A 223 -17.87 7.76 -0.64
C GLY A 223 -18.17 9.26 -0.89
N GLU A 224 -17.24 10.15 -0.58
CA GLU A 224 -17.44 11.59 -0.78
C GLU A 224 -17.54 11.96 -2.26
N THR A 225 -16.63 11.47 -3.10
CA THR A 225 -16.65 11.70 -4.56
C THR A 225 -17.94 11.15 -5.19
N MET A 226 -18.35 9.94 -4.81
CA MET A 226 -19.60 9.32 -5.25
C MET A 226 -20.81 10.20 -4.90
N LYS A 227 -20.90 10.67 -3.66
CA LYS A 227 -21.98 11.55 -3.20
C LYS A 227 -21.96 12.91 -3.90
N ALA A 228 -20.77 13.49 -4.09
CA ALA A 228 -20.62 14.77 -4.79
C ALA A 228 -21.05 14.66 -6.26
N ALA A 229 -20.87 13.50 -6.90
CA ALA A 229 -21.37 13.19 -8.23
C ALA A 229 -22.88 12.88 -8.28
N GLY A 230 -23.58 12.92 -7.13
CA GLY A 230 -25.02 12.59 -7.04
C GLY A 230 -25.32 11.10 -7.24
N LEU A 231 -24.37 10.24 -6.92
CA LEU A 231 -24.47 8.78 -7.05
C LEU A 231 -24.70 8.12 -5.69
N LYS A 232 -25.25 6.91 -5.72
CA LYS A 232 -25.38 5.99 -4.58
C LYS A 232 -24.87 4.62 -4.98
N ALA A 233 -24.19 3.94 -4.06
CA ALA A 233 -23.83 2.53 -4.21
C ALA A 233 -25.05 1.65 -3.95
N ILE A 234 -25.21 0.62 -4.79
CA ILE A 234 -26.32 -0.35 -4.70
C ILE A 234 -25.82 -1.78 -4.53
N ASP A 235 -24.57 -2.05 -4.88
CA ASP A 235 -23.95 -3.38 -4.70
C ASP A 235 -22.42 -3.25 -4.61
N THR A 236 -21.75 -4.30 -4.11
CA THR A 236 -20.30 -4.37 -4.02
C THR A 236 -19.78 -5.53 -4.87
N VAL A 237 -18.88 -5.21 -5.80
CA VAL A 237 -18.23 -6.19 -6.68
C VAL A 237 -17.08 -6.88 -5.95
N VAL A 238 -16.18 -6.10 -5.33
CA VAL A 238 -15.03 -6.57 -4.57
C VAL A 238 -14.59 -5.55 -3.51
N GLU A 239 -14.08 -6.03 -2.38
CA GLU A 239 -13.37 -5.22 -1.39
C GLU A 239 -11.87 -5.35 -1.62
N SER A 240 -11.13 -4.24 -1.49
CA SER A 240 -9.72 -4.15 -1.82
C SER A 240 -8.94 -3.35 -0.79
N THR A 241 -7.65 -3.68 -0.70
CA THR A 241 -6.63 -2.97 0.08
C THR A 241 -5.35 -2.88 -0.76
N ALA A 242 -4.38 -2.09 -0.32
CA ALA A 242 -3.05 -2.11 -0.90
C ALA A 242 -2.33 -3.42 -0.57
N VAL A 243 -1.68 -4.03 -1.55
CA VAL A 243 -0.95 -5.28 -1.42
C VAL A 243 0.47 -5.16 -1.96
N LEU A 244 1.39 -5.90 -1.34
CA LEU A 244 2.70 -6.18 -1.90
C LEU A 244 2.60 -7.44 -2.75
N VAL A 245 3.00 -7.33 -4.00
CA VAL A 245 3.02 -8.44 -4.95
C VAL A 245 4.45 -8.68 -5.45
N LYS A 246 4.74 -9.91 -5.82
CA LYS A 246 6.00 -10.27 -6.48
C LYS A 246 5.75 -11.02 -7.78
N SER A 247 6.76 -10.99 -8.66
CA SER A 247 6.80 -11.87 -9.82
C SER A 247 7.06 -13.32 -9.38
N ARG A 248 6.26 -14.26 -9.89
CA ARG A 248 6.52 -15.71 -9.68
C ARG A 248 7.83 -16.17 -10.29
N SER A 249 8.34 -15.44 -11.25
CA SER A 249 9.58 -15.76 -11.96
C SER A 249 10.83 -15.20 -11.27
N THR A 250 10.69 -14.32 -10.26
CA THR A 250 11.83 -13.71 -9.56
C THR A 250 12.63 -14.73 -8.75
N ARG A 251 13.96 -14.61 -8.79
CA ARG A 251 14.90 -15.39 -7.96
C ARG A 251 15.84 -14.46 -7.18
N ASN A 252 15.53 -13.19 -7.10
CA ASN A 252 16.40 -12.19 -6.52
C ASN A 252 16.31 -12.23 -4.97
N SER A 253 17.46 -12.45 -4.32
CA SER A 253 17.55 -12.50 -2.84
C SER A 253 17.22 -11.16 -2.16
N LEU A 254 17.30 -10.03 -2.87
CA LEU A 254 16.88 -8.73 -2.35
C LEU A 254 15.38 -8.64 -2.14
N VAL A 255 14.59 -9.43 -2.85
CA VAL A 255 13.12 -9.51 -2.66
C VAL A 255 12.79 -9.91 -1.23
N ASP A 256 13.45 -10.92 -0.70
CA ASP A 256 13.22 -11.40 0.67
C ASP A 256 13.65 -10.35 1.71
N LEU A 257 14.79 -9.68 1.48
CA LEU A 257 15.26 -8.59 2.33
C LEU A 257 14.24 -7.45 2.39
N ILE A 258 13.77 -6.99 1.22
CA ILE A 258 12.84 -5.86 1.11
C ILE A 258 11.48 -6.24 1.71
N THR A 259 10.97 -7.42 1.40
CA THR A 259 9.73 -7.96 1.97
C THR A 259 9.80 -8.03 3.50
N SER A 260 10.92 -8.49 4.05
CA SER A 260 11.15 -8.52 5.50
C SER A 260 11.16 -7.11 6.11
N ARG A 261 11.78 -6.13 5.44
CA ARG A 261 11.79 -4.73 5.89
C ARG A 261 10.38 -4.13 5.89
N ILE A 262 9.63 -4.31 4.82
CA ILE A 262 8.23 -3.86 4.68
C ILE A 262 7.36 -4.52 5.74
N SER A 263 7.45 -5.83 5.92
CA SER A 263 6.72 -6.57 6.97
C SER A 263 7.00 -6.04 8.37
N GLY A 264 8.25 -5.63 8.62
CA GLY A 264 8.66 -5.02 9.88
C GLY A 264 7.96 -3.67 10.15
N VAL A 265 7.84 -2.83 9.13
CA VAL A 265 7.12 -1.55 9.23
C VAL A 265 5.63 -1.77 9.45
N ILE A 266 5.00 -2.66 8.67
CA ILE A 266 3.57 -3.01 8.83
C ILE A 266 3.30 -3.55 10.23
N THR A 267 4.17 -4.43 10.75
CA THR A 267 4.06 -4.93 12.12
C THR A 267 4.16 -3.78 13.14
N ALA A 268 5.12 -2.87 12.96
CA ALA A 268 5.30 -1.73 13.85
C ALA A 268 4.11 -0.75 13.82
N GLN A 269 3.46 -0.59 12.67
CA GLN A 269 2.25 0.23 12.53
C GLN A 269 1.02 -0.41 13.19
N ARG A 270 0.95 -1.75 13.19
CA ARG A 270 -0.19 -2.51 13.71
C ARG A 270 -0.16 -2.68 15.22
N TYR A 271 1.03 -2.73 15.83
CA TYR A 271 1.23 -3.02 17.24
C TYR A 271 1.87 -1.84 17.99
N VAL A 272 1.65 -1.82 19.30
CA VAL A 272 2.34 -0.98 20.27
C VAL A 272 2.98 -1.88 21.31
N LEU A 273 3.99 -1.37 22.00
CA LEU A 273 4.54 -2.00 23.18
C LEU A 273 3.81 -1.46 24.40
N CYS A 274 3.07 -2.32 25.09
CA CYS A 274 2.40 -2.01 26.34
C CYS A 274 3.27 -2.52 27.48
N GLN A 275 3.64 -1.62 28.41
CA GLN A 275 4.38 -1.92 29.62
C GLN A 275 3.54 -1.52 30.82
N TYR A 276 3.55 -2.35 31.86
CA TYR A 276 2.83 -2.08 33.09
C TYR A 276 3.43 -2.83 34.26
N ASN A 277 3.14 -2.36 35.47
CA ASN A 277 3.50 -3.03 36.73
C ASN A 277 2.27 -3.74 37.27
N ILE A 278 2.47 -4.91 37.88
CA ILE A 278 1.37 -5.68 38.49
C ILE A 278 1.89 -6.54 39.67
N PRO A 279 1.08 -6.73 40.72
CA PRO A 279 1.38 -7.74 41.72
C PRO A 279 1.52 -9.13 41.09
N ARG A 280 2.50 -9.91 41.52
CA ARG A 280 2.76 -11.23 40.96
C ARG A 280 1.55 -12.19 41.05
N SER A 281 0.68 -11.98 42.00
CA SER A 281 -0.59 -12.71 42.13
C SER A 281 -1.57 -12.45 40.95
N GLY A 282 -1.55 -11.26 40.38
CA GLY A 282 -2.39 -10.87 39.24
C GLY A 282 -1.80 -11.23 37.87
N LEU A 283 -0.53 -11.66 37.81
CA LEU A 283 0.20 -11.87 36.56
C LEU A 283 -0.48 -12.85 35.60
N SER A 284 -1.06 -13.92 36.12
CA SER A 284 -1.72 -14.95 35.28
C SER A 284 -2.91 -14.37 34.50
N VAL A 285 -3.71 -13.53 35.14
CA VAL A 285 -4.86 -12.88 34.50
C VAL A 285 -4.39 -11.81 33.52
N ALA A 286 -3.41 -10.99 33.92
CA ALA A 286 -2.86 -9.94 33.06
C ALA A 286 -2.19 -10.52 31.80
N SER A 287 -1.52 -11.66 31.88
CA SER A 287 -0.91 -12.34 30.74
C SER A 287 -1.95 -12.87 29.74
N GLN A 288 -3.18 -13.13 30.16
CA GLN A 288 -4.29 -13.48 29.26
C GLN A 288 -4.82 -12.26 28.51
N ILE A 289 -4.82 -11.09 29.16
CA ILE A 289 -5.20 -9.81 28.53
C ILE A 289 -4.14 -9.38 27.51
N THR A 290 -2.85 -9.57 27.84
CA THR A 290 -1.72 -9.16 27.01
C THR A 290 -0.79 -10.33 26.67
N PRO A 291 -1.25 -11.33 25.88
CA PRO A 291 -0.46 -12.53 25.58
C PRO A 291 0.77 -12.25 24.71
N GLY A 292 0.85 -11.10 24.07
CA GLY A 292 1.91 -10.76 23.11
C GLY A 292 1.86 -11.59 21.82
N LYS A 293 2.88 -11.46 20.98
CA LYS A 293 3.02 -12.28 19.74
C LYS A 293 3.48 -13.72 20.05
N ARG A 294 4.35 -13.90 21.05
CA ARG A 294 4.80 -15.21 21.54
C ARG A 294 4.45 -15.35 23.01
N ALA A 295 4.98 -14.43 23.82
CA ALA A 295 4.74 -14.34 25.25
C ALA A 295 5.12 -12.92 25.72
N PRO A 296 4.55 -12.43 26.84
CA PRO A 296 5.01 -11.21 27.47
C PRO A 296 6.41 -11.40 28.07
N THR A 297 7.19 -10.33 28.11
CA THR A 297 8.43 -10.27 28.90
C THR A 297 8.07 -9.88 30.32
N ILE A 298 8.57 -10.62 31.30
CA ILE A 298 8.28 -10.40 32.71
C ILE A 298 9.59 -10.17 33.45
N THR A 299 9.70 -9.07 34.19
CA THR A 299 10.89 -8.68 34.98
C THR A 299 10.46 -8.40 36.39
N ALA A 300 11.19 -8.94 37.38
CA ALA A 300 10.96 -8.62 38.79
C ALA A 300 11.30 -7.13 39.06
N LEU A 301 10.48 -6.46 39.86
CA LEU A 301 10.79 -5.13 40.38
C LEU A 301 11.59 -5.28 41.72
N GLU A 302 12.22 -4.18 42.13
CA GLU A 302 12.85 -4.13 43.48
C GLU A 302 11.82 -4.21 44.59
N GLU A 303 10.60 -3.79 44.34
CA GLU A 303 9.48 -3.97 45.24
C GLU A 303 9.06 -5.44 45.26
N GLU A 304 9.18 -6.07 46.44
CA GLU A 304 8.84 -7.47 46.57
C GLU A 304 7.39 -7.78 46.24
N GLY A 305 7.19 -8.83 45.46
CA GLY A 305 5.84 -9.26 45.03
C GLY A 305 5.31 -8.53 43.79
N TRP A 306 6.06 -7.60 43.21
CA TRP A 306 5.70 -6.91 42.00
C TRP A 306 6.54 -7.31 40.79
N VAL A 307 5.94 -7.24 39.61
CA VAL A 307 6.61 -7.49 38.32
C VAL A 307 6.23 -6.42 37.29
N ALA A 308 7.20 -6.07 36.46
CA ALA A 308 6.97 -5.32 35.24
C ALA A 308 6.69 -6.29 34.08
N VAL A 309 5.69 -6.02 33.30
CA VAL A 309 5.30 -6.79 32.12
C VAL A 309 5.43 -5.91 30.89
N SER A 310 6.04 -6.46 29.84
CA SER A 310 6.14 -5.81 28.54
C SER A 310 5.59 -6.72 27.46
N SER A 311 4.60 -6.27 26.70
CA SER A 311 3.89 -7.09 25.72
C SER A 311 3.49 -6.30 24.50
N MET A 312 3.51 -6.94 23.33
CA MET A 312 2.98 -6.36 22.09
C MET A 312 1.46 -6.49 22.08
N VAL A 313 0.77 -5.36 21.88
CA VAL A 313 -0.69 -5.26 21.82
C VAL A 313 -1.10 -4.63 20.52
N GLU A 314 -2.19 -5.08 19.90
CA GLU A 314 -2.74 -4.44 18.71
C GLU A 314 -3.17 -3.01 19.02
N LYS A 315 -2.68 -2.04 18.22
CA LYS A 315 -2.96 -0.61 18.41
C LYS A 315 -4.46 -0.29 18.47
N LYS A 316 -5.27 -1.04 17.73
CA LYS A 316 -6.74 -0.87 17.72
C LYS A 316 -7.40 -1.21 19.05
N LYS A 317 -6.79 -2.09 19.86
CA LYS A 317 -7.35 -2.62 21.10
C LYS A 317 -6.75 -2.00 22.36
N ILE A 318 -5.73 -1.16 22.21
CA ILE A 318 -4.91 -0.73 23.36
C ILE A 318 -5.73 -0.01 24.44
N ALA A 319 -6.69 0.83 24.07
CA ALA A 319 -7.53 1.52 25.03
C ALA A 319 -8.32 0.54 25.93
N THR A 320 -9.01 -0.43 25.30
CA THR A 320 -9.75 -1.48 26.02
C THR A 320 -8.83 -2.34 26.89
N VAL A 321 -7.64 -2.70 26.35
CA VAL A 321 -6.65 -3.47 27.08
C VAL A 321 -6.16 -2.74 28.32
N MET A 322 -5.91 -1.43 28.23
CA MET A 322 -5.52 -0.61 29.40
C MET A 322 -6.62 -0.61 30.46
N ASP A 323 -7.89 -0.46 30.07
CA ASP A 323 -9.03 -0.50 30.98
C ASP A 323 -9.16 -1.88 31.70
N GLU A 324 -8.92 -2.96 30.97
CA GLU A 324 -8.94 -4.32 31.52
C GLU A 324 -7.76 -4.57 32.49
N LEU A 325 -6.59 -4.07 32.15
CA LEU A 325 -5.39 -4.17 33.00
C LEU A 325 -5.59 -3.43 34.34
N LEU A 326 -6.19 -2.23 34.31
CA LEU A 326 -6.50 -1.48 35.53
C LEU A 326 -7.45 -2.26 36.46
N LYS A 327 -8.45 -2.95 35.91
CA LYS A 327 -9.41 -3.75 36.67
C LYS A 327 -8.76 -4.93 37.42
N VAL A 328 -7.65 -5.46 36.89
CA VAL A 328 -6.93 -6.58 37.51
C VAL A 328 -5.75 -6.13 38.38
N GLY A 329 -5.64 -4.81 38.64
CA GLY A 329 -4.67 -4.24 39.57
C GLY A 329 -3.33 -3.87 38.92
N ALA A 330 -3.27 -3.70 37.62
CA ALA A 330 -2.08 -3.15 36.98
C ALA A 330 -1.96 -1.65 37.26
N SER A 331 -0.74 -1.17 37.37
CA SER A 331 -0.39 0.25 37.53
C SER A 331 0.68 0.67 36.52
N ASP A 332 0.92 1.98 36.42
CA ASP A 332 1.98 2.57 35.59
C ASP A 332 1.97 2.05 34.15
N ILE A 333 0.77 2.02 33.53
CA ILE A 333 0.59 1.48 32.19
C ILE A 333 1.14 2.49 31.19
N LEU A 334 2.18 2.09 30.44
CA LEU A 334 2.83 2.87 29.40
C LEU A 334 2.59 2.24 28.03
N VAL A 335 2.34 3.09 27.03
CA VAL A 335 2.15 2.67 25.63
C VAL A 335 3.22 3.34 24.77
N LEU A 336 4.07 2.53 24.15
CA LEU A 336 5.18 2.97 23.34
C LEU A 336 4.96 2.59 21.87
N ASN A 337 5.14 3.54 20.96
CA ASN A 337 5.11 3.23 19.53
C ASN A 337 6.36 2.43 19.15
N ILE A 338 6.15 1.40 18.32
CA ILE A 338 7.25 0.60 17.76
C ILE A 338 7.66 1.27 16.45
N ALA A 339 8.92 1.67 16.34
CA ALA A 339 9.44 2.31 15.13
C ALA A 339 9.64 1.30 13.99
N ASN A 340 10.11 0.09 14.31
CA ASN A 340 10.33 -1.00 13.34
C ASN A 340 10.37 -2.34 14.06
N SER A 341 10.17 -3.42 13.32
CA SER A 341 10.23 -4.79 13.84
C SER A 341 10.90 -5.71 12.81
N ARG A 342 11.53 -6.77 13.27
CA ARG A 342 11.96 -7.90 12.43
C ARG A 342 11.51 -9.19 13.09
N THR A 343 10.85 -10.01 12.32
CA THR A 343 10.49 -11.39 12.74
C THR A 343 11.35 -12.31 11.92
N GLY A 344 12.20 -13.09 12.60
CA GLY A 344 12.95 -14.18 12.00
C GLY A 344 12.09 -15.41 11.83
#